data_e21dda02e930e5943ff841f2c72189d6
#
_entry.id   e21dda02e930e5943ff841f2c72189d6
#
_cell.length_a   1.000
_cell.length_b   1.000
_cell.length_c   1.000
_cell.angle_alpha   90.00
_cell.angle_beta   90.00
_cell.angle_gamma   90.00
#
_symmetry.space_group_name_H-M   'P 1'
#
loop_
_entity.id
_entity.type
_entity.pdbx_description
1 polymer ?
#
loop_
_entity_poly.entity_id
_entity_poly.type
_entity_poly.pdbx_seq_one_letter_code
_entity_poly.pdbx_strand_id
1 'polypeptide(L)'
;MIYFDHAATGFPKSGAVIDAVKNAMEICGNPGRGSHEAAVHAAEAVYGCREAVGALVGCPPEHVVLTPNTTFALNEAINGLIDGGRVIMSPLEHNSVCRPLYALEKQKRVRTEVFDMSIEDDRYTVECVKKLCRKHITAAVFTHASNVCGRILPVRAIADAVHDAGGIVILDAAQSAGHIDVTFDSTGADVICLAGHKRLGGPLGTGAMALSGRVVRRIKPFVYGGSGIASLERDMPGVLPERM
;
A
#
# COMPACT_ATOMS: atom_id res chain seq x y z
N MET A 1 -13.75 -29.21 -3.88
CA MET A 1 -12.60 -28.93 -2.98
C MET A 1 -13.01 -27.85 -2.00
N ILE A 2 -12.74 -28.04 -0.71
CA ILE A 2 -12.90 -26.99 0.31
C ILE A 2 -11.55 -26.29 0.44
N TYR A 3 -11.52 -24.94 0.36
CA TYR A 3 -10.30 -24.14 0.39
C TYR A 3 -10.32 -23.17 1.59
N PHE A 4 -9.37 -23.32 2.49
CA PHE A 4 -9.27 -22.53 3.74
C PHE A 4 -8.00 -21.64 3.79
N ASP A 5 -7.29 -21.45 2.69
CA ASP A 5 -6.04 -20.68 2.64
C ASP A 5 -6.20 -19.31 1.96
N HIS A 6 -7.36 -18.66 2.15
CA HIS A 6 -7.65 -17.35 1.55
C HIS A 6 -6.72 -16.22 2.05
N ALA A 7 -6.14 -16.36 3.24
CA ALA A 7 -5.17 -15.41 3.77
C ALA A 7 -3.86 -15.38 2.95
N ALA A 8 -3.51 -16.50 2.30
CA ALA A 8 -2.38 -16.57 1.38
C ALA A 8 -2.75 -15.97 0.01
N THR A 9 -3.85 -16.43 -0.59
CA THR A 9 -4.39 -15.90 -1.86
C THR A 9 -5.86 -16.28 -2.02
N GLY A 10 -6.65 -15.44 -2.68
CA GLY A 10 -8.04 -15.79 -3.03
C GLY A 10 -8.09 -16.90 -4.08
N PHE A 11 -8.85 -17.97 -3.83
CA PHE A 11 -9.05 -19.10 -4.76
C PHE A 11 -10.44 -19.72 -4.56
N PRO A 12 -11.12 -20.17 -5.66
CA PRO A 12 -10.76 -19.97 -7.07
C PRO A 12 -10.92 -18.51 -7.51
N LYS A 13 -10.29 -18.13 -8.63
CA LYS A 13 -10.55 -16.85 -9.27
C LYS A 13 -11.91 -16.90 -9.97
N SER A 14 -12.64 -15.79 -9.99
CA SER A 14 -13.93 -15.70 -10.68
C SER A 14 -13.74 -15.84 -12.20
N GLY A 15 -14.76 -16.37 -12.90
CA GLY A 15 -14.75 -16.44 -14.35
C GLY A 15 -14.50 -15.08 -14.99
N ALA A 16 -15.14 -14.02 -14.46
CA ALA A 16 -14.96 -12.66 -14.96
C ALA A 16 -13.50 -12.18 -14.93
N VAL A 17 -12.74 -12.52 -13.86
CA VAL A 17 -11.30 -12.18 -13.78
C VAL A 17 -10.50 -12.96 -14.79
N ILE A 18 -10.78 -14.26 -14.95
CA ILE A 18 -10.09 -15.12 -15.93
C ILE A 18 -10.33 -14.61 -17.34
N ASP A 19 -11.58 -14.28 -17.68
CA ASP A 19 -11.96 -13.78 -19.00
C ASP A 19 -11.37 -12.40 -19.29
N ALA A 20 -11.34 -11.51 -18.29
CA ALA A 20 -10.72 -10.20 -18.43
C ALA A 20 -9.20 -10.30 -18.71
N VAL A 21 -8.50 -11.22 -18.01
CA VAL A 21 -7.06 -11.48 -18.28
C VAL A 21 -6.83 -12.03 -19.67
N LYS A 22 -7.62 -13.02 -20.11
CA LYS A 22 -7.54 -13.56 -21.47
C LYS A 22 -7.76 -12.49 -22.53
N ASN A 23 -8.83 -11.70 -22.37
CA ASN A 23 -9.16 -10.63 -23.29
C ASN A 23 -8.03 -9.60 -23.36
N ALA A 24 -7.48 -9.18 -22.22
CA ALA A 24 -6.36 -8.25 -22.19
C ALA A 24 -5.12 -8.78 -22.92
N MET A 25 -4.83 -10.09 -22.82
CA MET A 25 -3.71 -10.72 -23.56
C MET A 25 -3.93 -10.72 -25.08
N GLU A 26 -5.18 -10.72 -25.54
CA GLU A 26 -5.53 -10.73 -26.97
C GLU A 26 -5.54 -9.35 -27.60
N ILE A 27 -5.97 -8.31 -26.85
CA ILE A 27 -6.24 -6.99 -27.44
C ILE A 27 -5.30 -5.86 -26.94
N CYS A 28 -4.63 -6.04 -25.77
CA CYS A 28 -3.81 -4.98 -25.20
C CYS A 28 -2.36 -4.99 -25.71
N GLY A 29 -1.86 -3.83 -26.10
CA GLY A 29 -0.45 -3.59 -26.39
C GLY A 29 0.26 -2.85 -25.22
N ASN A 30 1.25 -2.01 -25.56
CA ASN A 30 1.97 -1.19 -24.57
C ASN A 30 1.13 0.07 -24.24
N PRO A 31 0.76 0.33 -22.98
CA PRO A 31 -0.09 1.46 -22.58
C PRO A 31 0.57 2.84 -22.69
N GLY A 32 1.89 2.93 -22.88
CA GLY A 32 2.61 4.18 -22.62
C GLY A 32 2.78 5.16 -23.77
N ARG A 33 2.82 4.73 -25.05
CA ARG A 33 3.29 5.61 -26.14
C ARG A 33 2.60 5.44 -27.48
N GLY A 34 1.73 4.48 -27.62
CA GLY A 34 1.02 4.22 -28.88
C GLY A 34 -0.30 4.97 -28.94
N SER A 35 -0.66 5.44 -30.14
CA SER A 35 -2.02 5.94 -30.44
C SER A 35 -2.86 4.91 -31.21
N HIS A 36 -2.33 3.70 -31.44
CA HIS A 36 -3.05 2.61 -32.07
C HIS A 36 -3.98 1.90 -31.08
N GLU A 37 -4.99 1.23 -31.58
CA GLU A 37 -6.08 0.61 -30.82
C GLU A 37 -5.59 -0.26 -29.65
N ALA A 38 -4.62 -1.14 -29.87
CA ALA A 38 -4.09 -1.99 -28.81
C ALA A 38 -3.39 -1.22 -27.65
N ALA A 39 -2.76 -0.07 -27.95
CA ALA A 39 -2.18 0.78 -26.91
C ALA A 39 -3.28 1.55 -26.13
N VAL A 40 -4.34 1.98 -26.81
CA VAL A 40 -5.49 2.64 -26.17
C VAL A 40 -6.19 1.67 -25.23
N HIS A 41 -6.50 0.45 -25.67
CA HIS A 41 -7.10 -0.58 -24.80
C HIS A 41 -6.27 -0.86 -23.55
N ALA A 42 -4.94 -0.96 -23.70
CA ALA A 42 -4.06 -1.15 -22.57
C ALA A 42 -4.07 0.04 -21.59
N ALA A 43 -4.06 1.28 -22.12
CA ALA A 43 -4.12 2.48 -21.30
C ALA A 43 -5.46 2.60 -20.54
N GLU A 44 -6.57 2.30 -21.21
CA GLU A 44 -7.91 2.26 -20.59
C GLU A 44 -8.00 1.21 -19.48
N ALA A 45 -7.45 0.00 -19.70
CA ALA A 45 -7.44 -1.05 -18.69
C ALA A 45 -6.62 -0.66 -17.45
N VAL A 46 -5.44 -0.05 -17.64
CA VAL A 46 -4.59 0.44 -16.55
C VAL A 46 -5.26 1.60 -15.81
N TYR A 47 -5.82 2.57 -16.51
CA TYR A 47 -6.49 3.72 -15.90
C TYR A 47 -7.75 3.29 -15.15
N GLY A 48 -8.60 2.46 -15.74
CA GLY A 48 -9.80 1.92 -15.10
C GLY A 48 -9.47 1.11 -13.83
N CYS A 49 -8.34 0.40 -13.81
CA CYS A 49 -7.86 -0.27 -12.59
C CYS A 49 -7.51 0.76 -11.49
N ARG A 50 -6.85 1.88 -11.84
CA ARG A 50 -6.56 2.97 -10.90
C ARG A 50 -7.82 3.64 -10.39
N GLU A 51 -8.81 3.87 -11.24
CA GLU A 51 -10.13 4.41 -10.85
C GLU A 51 -10.82 3.50 -9.84
N ALA A 52 -10.85 2.18 -10.10
CA ALA A 52 -11.47 1.21 -9.21
C ALA A 52 -10.76 1.15 -7.82
N VAL A 53 -9.43 1.18 -7.81
CA VAL A 53 -8.65 1.24 -6.56
C VAL A 53 -8.86 2.59 -5.87
N GLY A 54 -8.83 3.70 -6.61
CA GLY A 54 -9.08 5.04 -6.08
C GLY A 54 -10.45 5.15 -5.41
N ALA A 55 -11.49 4.62 -6.05
CA ALA A 55 -12.86 4.55 -5.50
C ALA A 55 -12.91 3.70 -4.22
N LEU A 56 -12.18 2.58 -4.17
CA LEU A 56 -12.12 1.70 -2.99
C LEU A 56 -11.53 2.41 -1.75
N VAL A 57 -10.50 3.24 -1.95
CA VAL A 57 -9.76 3.87 -0.84
C VAL A 57 -10.08 5.35 -0.66
N GLY A 58 -10.87 5.96 -1.53
CA GLY A 58 -11.28 7.37 -1.46
C GLY A 58 -10.19 8.35 -1.92
N CYS A 59 -9.52 8.07 -3.05
CA CYS A 59 -8.56 9.01 -3.63
C CYS A 59 -8.66 9.10 -5.17
N PRO A 60 -8.09 10.16 -5.79
CA PRO A 60 -7.99 10.26 -7.24
C PRO A 60 -7.15 9.12 -7.85
N PRO A 61 -7.45 8.64 -9.07
CA PRO A 61 -6.71 7.57 -9.74
C PRO A 61 -5.22 7.90 -9.95
N GLU A 62 -4.86 9.18 -10.06
CA GLU A 62 -3.48 9.65 -10.17
C GLU A 62 -2.66 9.41 -8.88
N HIS A 63 -3.32 9.21 -7.74
CA HIS A 63 -2.68 8.87 -6.47
C HIS A 63 -2.49 7.36 -6.29
N VAL A 64 -2.88 6.56 -7.28
CA VAL A 64 -2.76 5.10 -7.24
C VAL A 64 -1.58 4.64 -8.08
N VAL A 65 -0.65 3.94 -7.45
CA VAL A 65 0.49 3.27 -8.06
C VAL A 65 0.20 1.77 -8.09
N LEU A 66 0.13 1.17 -9.29
CA LEU A 66 -0.03 -0.26 -9.43
C LEU A 66 1.31 -0.96 -9.20
N THR A 67 1.29 -2.03 -8.42
CA THR A 67 2.49 -2.78 -8.02
C THR A 67 2.28 -4.28 -8.23
N PRO A 68 3.33 -5.09 -8.32
CA PRO A 68 3.17 -6.54 -8.47
C PRO A 68 2.60 -7.23 -7.20
N ASN A 69 2.67 -6.60 -6.05
CA ASN A 69 2.16 -7.13 -4.77
C ASN A 69 2.31 -6.09 -3.65
N THR A 70 1.69 -6.36 -2.48
CA THR A 70 1.79 -5.49 -1.30
C THR A 70 3.22 -5.36 -0.77
N THR A 71 4.05 -6.40 -0.89
CA THR A 71 5.45 -6.33 -0.45
C THR A 71 6.21 -5.25 -1.21
N PHE A 72 6.00 -5.15 -2.52
CA PHE A 72 6.61 -4.10 -3.34
C PHE A 72 6.04 -2.73 -2.94
N ALA A 73 4.72 -2.61 -2.81
CA ALA A 73 4.06 -1.38 -2.37
C ALA A 73 4.60 -0.86 -1.02
N LEU A 74 4.76 -1.75 -0.04
CA LEU A 74 5.32 -1.41 1.28
C LEU A 74 6.81 -0.99 1.19
N ASN A 75 7.61 -1.66 0.37
CA ASN A 75 9.00 -1.25 0.14
C ASN A 75 9.09 0.14 -0.51
N GLU A 76 8.26 0.41 -1.52
CA GLU A 76 8.14 1.74 -2.15
C GLU A 76 7.76 2.79 -1.11
N ALA A 77 6.71 2.56 -0.32
CA ALA A 77 6.24 3.50 0.69
C ALA A 77 7.29 3.76 1.78
N ILE A 78 7.87 2.70 2.35
CA ILE A 78 8.84 2.78 3.44
C ILE A 78 10.11 3.50 2.98
N ASN A 79 10.70 3.07 1.86
CA ASN A 79 11.94 3.67 1.38
C ASN A 79 11.74 5.05 0.75
N GLY A 80 10.56 5.30 0.14
CA GLY A 80 10.24 6.57 -0.51
C GLY A 80 9.83 7.70 0.44
N LEU A 81 9.36 7.37 1.65
CA LEU A 81 8.84 8.36 2.61
C LEU A 81 9.65 8.48 3.90
N ILE A 82 10.40 7.44 4.28
CA ILE A 82 11.13 7.39 5.56
C ILE A 82 12.62 7.63 5.32
N ASP A 83 13.04 8.88 5.45
CA ASP A 83 14.45 9.25 5.31
C ASP A 83 15.26 8.98 6.61
N GLY A 84 14.61 8.91 7.76
CA GLY A 84 15.25 8.67 9.06
C GLY A 84 14.31 8.86 10.25
N GLY A 85 14.87 8.76 11.47
CA GLY A 85 14.18 9.06 12.72
C GLY A 85 13.53 7.86 13.40
N ARG A 86 12.46 8.10 14.17
CA ARG A 86 11.76 7.04 14.93
C ARG A 86 10.58 6.51 14.15
N VAL A 87 10.50 5.19 14.02
CA VAL A 87 9.40 4.50 13.35
C VAL A 87 8.78 3.52 14.34
N ILE A 88 7.47 3.51 14.45
CA ILE A 88 6.74 2.53 15.25
C ILE A 88 6.03 1.52 14.36
N MET A 89 5.92 0.27 14.83
CA MET A 89 5.17 -0.80 14.17
C MET A 89 4.43 -1.66 15.18
N SER A 90 3.43 -2.43 14.73
CA SER A 90 2.72 -3.37 15.58
C SER A 90 3.52 -4.68 15.75
N PRO A 91 3.22 -5.48 16.78
CA PRO A 91 3.79 -6.83 16.91
C PRO A 91 3.16 -7.84 15.93
N LEU A 92 2.13 -7.46 15.17
CA LEU A 92 1.40 -8.33 14.25
C LEU A 92 1.89 -8.24 12.79
N GLU A 93 3.02 -7.57 12.56
CA GLU A 93 3.47 -7.24 11.21
C GLU A 93 3.90 -8.45 10.39
N HIS A 94 3.52 -8.41 9.12
CA HIS A 94 4.09 -9.30 8.12
C HIS A 94 5.56 -8.94 7.83
N ASN A 95 6.34 -9.91 7.37
CA ASN A 95 7.75 -9.71 6.99
C ASN A 95 7.97 -8.60 5.94
N SER A 96 6.93 -8.27 5.16
CA SER A 96 6.94 -7.16 4.19
C SER A 96 7.09 -5.78 4.85
N VAL A 97 6.78 -5.66 6.15
CA VAL A 97 7.02 -4.47 6.98
C VAL A 97 8.31 -4.63 7.78
N CYS A 98 8.46 -5.74 8.49
CA CYS A 98 9.60 -5.94 9.39
C CYS A 98 10.95 -5.86 8.66
N ARG A 99 11.08 -6.54 7.52
CA ARG A 99 12.38 -6.66 6.82
C ARG A 99 12.88 -5.34 6.24
N PRO A 100 12.06 -4.51 5.54
CA PRO A 100 12.50 -3.18 5.11
C PRO A 100 12.90 -2.28 6.28
N LEU A 101 12.12 -2.26 7.38
CA LEU A 101 12.45 -1.47 8.55
C LEU A 101 13.75 -1.93 9.21
N TYR A 102 13.97 -3.22 9.36
CA TYR A 102 15.25 -3.77 9.84
C TYR A 102 16.42 -3.42 8.92
N ALA A 103 16.21 -3.39 7.60
CA ALA A 103 17.24 -2.99 6.66
C ALA A 103 17.64 -1.51 6.87
N LEU A 104 16.66 -0.62 7.05
CA LEU A 104 16.90 0.79 7.36
C LEU A 104 17.56 0.99 8.73
N GLU A 105 17.22 0.17 9.73
CA GLU A 105 17.83 0.23 11.07
C GLU A 105 19.29 -0.22 11.04
N LYS A 106 19.62 -1.29 10.30
CA LYS A 106 21.02 -1.71 10.07
C LYS A 106 21.86 -0.63 9.39
N GLN A 107 21.23 0.17 8.52
CA GLN A 107 21.86 1.34 7.88
C GLN A 107 21.94 2.55 8.83
N LYS A 108 21.48 2.44 10.07
CA LYS A 108 21.39 3.52 11.07
C LYS A 108 20.55 4.73 10.60
N ARG A 109 19.63 4.51 9.67
CA ARG A 109 18.71 5.55 9.18
C ARG A 109 17.55 5.74 10.13
N VAL A 110 16.99 4.65 10.67
CA VAL A 110 15.84 4.68 11.58
C VAL A 110 16.12 3.95 12.87
N ARG A 111 15.32 4.26 13.90
CA ARG A 111 15.14 3.44 15.09
C ARG A 111 13.71 2.91 15.10
N THR A 112 13.56 1.60 15.05
CA THR A 112 12.26 0.94 15.05
C THR A 112 11.85 0.57 16.49
N GLU A 113 10.61 0.87 16.86
CA GLU A 113 10.03 0.52 18.16
C GLU A 113 8.70 -0.23 17.92
N VAL A 114 8.52 -1.36 18.56
CA VAL A 114 7.27 -2.12 18.52
C VAL A 114 6.37 -1.63 19.64
N PHE A 115 5.15 -1.18 19.33
CA PHE A 115 4.21 -0.80 20.39
C PHE A 115 3.56 -2.03 21.03
N ASP A 116 3.24 -1.92 22.31
CA ASP A 116 2.50 -2.96 23.01
C ASP A 116 1.00 -2.88 22.66
N MET A 117 0.31 -4.03 22.65
CA MET A 117 -1.09 -4.11 22.27
C MET A 117 -1.85 -5.20 23.03
N SER A 118 -3.15 -5.09 23.05
CA SER A 118 -4.06 -6.14 23.49
C SER A 118 -4.84 -6.72 22.30
N ILE A 119 -5.10 -8.01 22.35
CA ILE A 119 -5.98 -8.68 21.38
C ILE A 119 -7.44 -8.27 21.56
N GLU A 120 -7.86 -7.94 22.80
CA GLU A 120 -9.25 -7.70 23.17
C GLU A 120 -9.54 -6.24 23.51
N ASP A 121 -8.49 -5.43 23.83
CA ASP A 121 -8.66 -4.05 24.31
C ASP A 121 -8.01 -3.04 23.37
N ASP A 122 -8.84 -2.38 22.55
CA ASP A 122 -8.43 -1.29 21.67
C ASP A 122 -7.93 -0.07 22.43
N ARG A 123 -8.51 0.24 23.59
CA ARG A 123 -8.12 1.42 24.38
C ARG A 123 -6.72 1.25 24.91
N TYR A 124 -6.40 0.05 25.43
CA TYR A 124 -5.03 -0.26 25.88
C TYR A 124 -4.04 -0.08 24.72
N THR A 125 -4.34 -0.63 23.56
CA THR A 125 -3.49 -0.53 22.36
C THR A 125 -3.23 0.93 21.98
N VAL A 126 -4.28 1.74 21.91
CA VAL A 126 -4.17 3.17 21.58
C VAL A 126 -3.36 3.93 22.63
N GLU A 127 -3.56 3.65 23.91
CA GLU A 127 -2.77 4.29 24.98
C GLU A 127 -1.28 3.93 24.94
N CYS A 128 -0.94 2.70 24.52
CA CYS A 128 0.46 2.30 24.31
C CYS A 128 1.08 3.10 23.15
N VAL A 129 0.36 3.28 22.04
CA VAL A 129 0.81 4.12 20.92
C VAL A 129 0.97 5.58 21.37
N LYS A 130 -0.01 6.16 22.07
CA LYS A 130 0.07 7.54 22.60
C LYS A 130 1.27 7.75 23.51
N LYS A 131 1.67 6.75 24.31
CA LYS A 131 2.88 6.85 25.13
C LYS A 131 4.14 7.00 24.28
N LEU A 132 4.25 6.26 23.17
CA LEU A 132 5.37 6.40 22.23
C LEU A 132 5.31 7.75 21.50
N CYS A 133 4.13 8.23 21.16
CA CYS A 133 3.87 9.50 20.49
C CYS A 133 4.11 10.76 21.36
N ARG A 134 4.43 10.60 22.65
CA ARG A 134 4.91 11.75 23.49
C ARG A 134 6.21 12.37 22.98
N LYS A 135 6.96 11.65 22.17
CA LYS A 135 8.13 12.12 21.43
C LYS A 135 7.82 12.04 19.95
N HIS A 136 8.43 12.92 19.17
CA HIS A 136 8.25 12.94 17.72
C HIS A 136 8.42 11.55 17.10
N ILE A 137 7.49 11.16 16.25
CA ILE A 137 7.48 9.94 15.44
C ILE A 137 7.58 10.36 13.97
N THR A 138 8.50 9.76 13.23
CA THR A 138 8.61 10.00 11.78
C THR A 138 7.50 9.27 11.02
N ALA A 139 7.26 8.00 11.38
CA ALA A 139 6.22 7.19 10.76
C ALA A 139 5.72 6.09 11.71
N ALA A 140 4.49 5.66 11.48
CA ALA A 140 3.98 4.37 11.93
C ALA A 140 3.70 3.49 10.71
N VAL A 141 4.16 2.23 10.75
CA VAL A 141 3.91 1.24 9.70
C VAL A 141 3.26 0.04 10.37
N PHE A 142 2.02 -0.27 10.02
CA PHE A 142 1.32 -1.37 10.68
C PHE A 142 0.22 -1.98 9.81
N THR A 143 -0.10 -3.26 10.12
CA THR A 143 -1.17 -3.98 9.46
C THR A 143 -2.54 -3.53 9.97
N HIS A 144 -3.53 -3.45 9.07
CA HIS A 144 -4.93 -3.21 9.45
C HIS A 144 -5.55 -4.45 10.09
N ALA A 145 -5.29 -5.62 9.51
CA ALA A 145 -5.76 -6.90 10.03
C ALA A 145 -4.66 -7.96 9.92
N SER A 146 -4.46 -8.71 10.99
CA SER A 146 -3.44 -9.76 11.06
C SER A 146 -3.79 -10.95 10.15
N ASN A 147 -2.85 -11.39 9.34
CA ASN A 147 -2.99 -12.61 8.54
C ASN A 147 -2.93 -13.90 9.36
N VAL A 148 -2.50 -13.82 10.62
CA VAL A 148 -2.33 -14.98 11.51
C VAL A 148 -3.53 -15.18 12.42
N CYS A 149 -4.00 -14.12 13.08
CA CYS A 149 -5.08 -14.22 14.07
C CYS A 149 -6.35 -13.45 13.71
N GLY A 150 -6.35 -12.72 12.58
CA GLY A 150 -7.51 -11.94 12.13
C GLY A 150 -7.81 -10.70 12.99
N ARG A 151 -6.94 -10.36 13.97
CA ARG A 151 -7.10 -9.16 14.79
C ARG A 151 -7.11 -7.92 13.90
N ILE A 152 -8.14 -7.10 14.02
CA ILE A 152 -8.25 -5.78 13.38
C ILE A 152 -7.77 -4.74 14.40
N LEU A 153 -6.80 -3.89 14.00
CA LEU A 153 -6.28 -2.82 14.83
C LEU A 153 -7.20 -1.58 14.79
N PRO A 154 -7.26 -0.76 15.86
CA PRO A 154 -8.00 0.50 15.90
C PRO A 154 -7.26 1.60 15.11
N VAL A 155 -7.18 1.40 13.78
CA VAL A 155 -6.31 2.15 12.87
C VAL A 155 -6.50 3.65 12.96
N ARG A 156 -7.77 4.11 12.96
CA ARG A 156 -8.06 5.54 13.01
C ARG A 156 -7.50 6.21 14.27
N ALA A 157 -7.74 5.61 15.43
CA ALA A 157 -7.24 6.18 16.69
C ALA A 157 -5.72 6.14 16.80
N ILE A 158 -5.07 5.13 16.21
CA ILE A 158 -3.61 5.05 16.11
C ILE A 158 -3.10 6.15 15.17
N ALA A 159 -3.74 6.33 14.00
CA ALA A 159 -3.36 7.34 13.03
C ALA A 159 -3.45 8.77 13.60
N ASP A 160 -4.54 9.08 14.30
CA ASP A 160 -4.71 10.38 14.95
C ASP A 160 -3.56 10.66 15.94
N ALA A 161 -3.20 9.69 16.79
CA ALA A 161 -2.10 9.82 17.75
C ALA A 161 -0.72 10.02 17.06
N VAL A 162 -0.50 9.33 15.93
CA VAL A 162 0.74 9.46 15.13
C VAL A 162 0.80 10.83 14.45
N HIS A 163 -0.30 11.31 13.91
CA HIS A 163 -0.41 12.62 13.29
C HIS A 163 -0.18 13.76 14.30
N ASP A 164 -0.72 13.65 15.50
CA ASP A 164 -0.50 14.60 16.62
C ASP A 164 0.99 14.67 16.99
N ALA A 165 1.74 13.57 16.81
CA ALA A 165 3.19 13.53 17.02
C ALA A 165 4.02 13.96 15.78
N GLY A 166 3.36 14.43 14.71
CA GLY A 166 3.99 14.89 13.47
C GLY A 166 4.41 13.79 12.50
N GLY A 167 4.00 12.54 12.74
CA GLY A 167 4.32 11.39 11.92
C GLY A 167 3.39 11.20 10.73
N ILE A 168 3.71 10.19 9.92
CA ILE A 168 2.86 9.66 8.84
C ILE A 168 2.49 8.21 9.12
N VAL A 169 1.40 7.74 8.51
CA VAL A 169 0.88 6.38 8.66
C VAL A 169 0.93 5.63 7.34
N ILE A 170 1.67 4.52 7.31
CA ILE A 170 1.69 3.55 6.21
C ILE A 170 0.92 2.31 6.66
N LEU A 171 -0.18 2.02 5.99
CA LEU A 171 -1.10 0.94 6.34
C LEU A 171 -0.92 -0.27 5.40
N ASP A 172 -0.61 -1.43 5.97
CA ASP A 172 -0.72 -2.71 5.27
C ASP A 172 -2.17 -3.18 5.32
N ALA A 173 -2.91 -2.98 4.22
CA ALA A 173 -4.29 -3.39 4.05
C ALA A 173 -4.42 -4.70 3.25
N ALA A 174 -3.37 -5.52 3.18
CA ALA A 174 -3.36 -6.75 2.37
C ALA A 174 -4.45 -7.75 2.78
N GLN A 175 -4.85 -7.77 4.05
CA GLN A 175 -5.91 -8.66 4.56
C GLN A 175 -7.28 -7.98 4.66
N SER A 176 -7.32 -6.66 4.77
CA SER A 176 -8.55 -5.91 5.05
C SER A 176 -9.25 -5.39 3.80
N ALA A 177 -8.48 -4.99 2.76
CA ALA A 177 -9.05 -4.44 1.54
C ALA A 177 -10.03 -5.42 0.86
N GLY A 178 -11.25 -4.94 0.61
CA GLY A 178 -12.34 -5.74 0.05
C GLY A 178 -13.11 -6.59 1.09
N HIS A 179 -12.73 -6.55 2.38
CA HIS A 179 -13.46 -7.16 3.49
C HIS A 179 -14.11 -6.12 4.40
N ILE A 180 -13.35 -5.09 4.75
CA ILE A 180 -13.79 -3.99 5.61
C ILE A 180 -13.41 -2.67 4.95
N ASP A 181 -13.95 -1.57 5.48
CA ASP A 181 -13.65 -0.23 4.98
C ASP A 181 -12.16 0.11 5.17
N VAL A 182 -11.52 0.56 4.10
CA VAL A 182 -10.10 0.92 4.05
C VAL A 182 -9.88 2.30 3.43
N THR A 183 -10.90 3.16 3.47
CA THR A 183 -10.78 4.52 2.92
C THR A 183 -9.77 5.36 3.72
N PHE A 184 -9.20 6.37 3.10
CA PHE A 184 -8.36 7.36 3.80
C PHE A 184 -9.13 8.03 4.94
N ASP A 185 -10.42 8.31 4.74
CA ASP A 185 -11.26 8.94 5.74
C ASP A 185 -11.51 8.03 6.95
N SER A 186 -11.75 6.75 6.75
CA SER A 186 -12.02 5.81 7.85
C SER A 186 -10.77 5.41 8.60
N THR A 187 -9.63 5.27 7.91
CA THR A 187 -8.37 4.81 8.50
C THR A 187 -7.48 5.92 9.01
N GLY A 188 -7.56 7.11 8.44
CA GLY A 188 -6.59 8.19 8.68
C GLY A 188 -5.19 7.86 8.14
N ALA A 189 -5.01 6.84 7.32
CA ALA A 189 -3.72 6.50 6.75
C ALA A 189 -3.21 7.59 5.79
N ASP A 190 -1.89 7.69 5.62
CA ASP A 190 -1.27 8.51 4.58
C ASP A 190 -0.92 7.68 3.34
N VAL A 191 -0.65 6.39 3.53
CA VAL A 191 -0.44 5.41 2.47
C VAL A 191 -1.22 4.15 2.79
N ILE A 192 -1.91 3.59 1.79
CA ILE A 192 -2.61 2.31 1.88
C ILE A 192 -2.01 1.34 0.86
N CYS A 193 -1.45 0.22 1.34
CA CYS A 193 -0.86 -0.82 0.51
C CYS A 193 -1.80 -2.02 0.39
N LEU A 194 -2.07 -2.46 -0.83
CA LEU A 194 -3.13 -3.41 -1.18
C LEU A 194 -2.57 -4.67 -1.87
N ALA A 195 -3.22 -5.82 -1.62
CA ALA A 195 -2.98 -7.07 -2.33
C ALA A 195 -4.11 -7.35 -3.32
N GLY A 196 -3.85 -7.24 -4.62
CA GLY A 196 -4.87 -7.52 -5.63
C GLY A 196 -5.30 -8.98 -5.67
N HIS A 197 -4.37 -9.90 -5.39
CA HIS A 197 -4.60 -11.35 -5.50
C HIS A 197 -5.32 -12.01 -4.31
N LYS A 198 -5.54 -11.28 -3.20
CA LYS A 198 -6.28 -11.77 -2.03
C LYS A 198 -7.78 -11.52 -2.19
N ARG A 199 -8.40 -10.78 -1.30
CA ARG A 199 -9.86 -10.54 -1.33
C ARG A 199 -10.33 -9.75 -2.55
N LEU A 200 -9.51 -8.90 -3.12
CA LEU A 200 -9.84 -8.16 -4.34
C LEU A 200 -9.98 -9.07 -5.57
N GLY A 201 -9.60 -10.34 -5.45
CA GLY A 201 -9.90 -11.39 -6.44
C GLY A 201 -9.01 -11.41 -7.67
N GLY A 202 -8.09 -10.46 -7.82
CA GLY A 202 -7.17 -10.37 -8.95
C GLY A 202 -6.18 -11.54 -9.03
N PRO A 203 -5.44 -11.69 -10.13
CA PRO A 203 -4.41 -12.71 -10.26
C PRO A 203 -3.22 -12.46 -9.33
N LEU A 204 -2.37 -13.48 -9.13
CA LEU A 204 -1.04 -13.30 -8.55
C LEU A 204 -0.23 -12.32 -9.40
N GLY A 205 0.65 -11.55 -8.76
CA GLY A 205 1.41 -10.51 -9.45
C GLY A 205 0.66 -9.18 -9.53
N THR A 206 -0.38 -8.96 -8.70
CA THR A 206 -1.13 -7.71 -8.63
C THR A 206 -1.21 -7.14 -7.21
N GLY A 207 -1.03 -5.85 -7.10
CA GLY A 207 -1.16 -5.05 -5.89
C GLY A 207 -1.24 -3.56 -6.23
N ALA A 208 -1.39 -2.73 -5.23
CA ALA A 208 -1.39 -1.29 -5.39
C ALA A 208 -0.90 -0.58 -4.12
N MET A 209 -0.40 0.63 -4.30
CA MET A 209 -0.17 1.63 -3.28
C MET A 209 -1.02 2.86 -3.60
N ALA A 210 -1.81 3.31 -2.64
CA ALA A 210 -2.56 4.56 -2.74
C ALA A 210 -1.96 5.60 -1.79
N LEU A 211 -1.92 6.86 -2.21
CA LEU A 211 -1.26 7.97 -1.52
C LEU A 211 -2.27 9.07 -1.18
N SER A 212 -2.30 9.52 0.07
CA SER A 212 -3.06 10.70 0.45
C SER A 212 -2.44 11.99 -0.07
N GLY A 213 -3.22 13.07 -0.13
CA GLY A 213 -2.73 14.39 -0.50
C GLY A 213 -1.57 14.92 0.38
N ARG A 214 -1.41 14.38 1.61
CA ARG A 214 -0.34 14.76 2.54
C ARG A 214 1.05 14.29 2.08
N VAL A 215 1.13 13.14 1.40
CA VAL A 215 2.40 12.49 1.07
C VAL A 215 2.67 12.38 -0.42
N VAL A 216 1.66 12.57 -1.26
CA VAL A 216 1.74 12.42 -2.72
C VAL A 216 2.89 13.21 -3.37
N ARG A 217 3.21 14.39 -2.83
CA ARG A 217 4.31 15.23 -3.32
C ARG A 217 5.67 14.91 -2.68
N ARG A 218 5.66 14.16 -1.57
CA ARG A 218 6.85 13.87 -0.74
C ARG A 218 7.51 12.56 -1.10
N ILE A 219 6.73 11.60 -1.61
CA ILE A 219 7.26 10.27 -1.89
C ILE A 219 8.33 10.33 -2.99
N LYS A 220 9.45 9.68 -2.74
CA LYS A 220 10.56 9.52 -3.69
C LYS A 220 10.48 8.15 -4.33
N PRO A 221 10.86 7.98 -5.60
CA PRO A 221 10.93 6.65 -6.21
C PRO A 221 11.97 5.79 -5.49
N PHE A 222 11.65 4.52 -5.32
CA PHE A 222 12.58 3.51 -4.82
C PHE A 222 13.23 2.74 -5.97
N VAL A 223 12.51 2.57 -7.08
CA VAL A 223 13.00 1.99 -8.32
C VAL A 223 13.10 3.07 -9.39
N TYR A 224 14.23 3.12 -10.09
CA TYR A 224 14.49 4.09 -11.14
C TYR A 224 14.51 3.38 -12.50
N GLY A 225 13.79 3.93 -13.49
CA GLY A 225 13.72 3.29 -14.79
C GLY A 225 12.83 4.02 -15.80
N GLY A 226 12.42 3.32 -16.83
CA GLY A 226 11.55 3.87 -17.87
C GLY A 226 10.13 4.02 -17.37
N SER A 227 9.62 5.25 -17.43
CA SER A 227 8.28 5.63 -16.96
C SER A 227 7.25 5.81 -18.09
N GLY A 228 7.65 5.65 -19.35
CA GLY A 228 6.80 5.90 -20.51
C GLY A 228 6.71 7.38 -20.94
N ILE A 229 7.11 8.33 -20.08
CA ILE A 229 7.14 9.77 -20.38
C ILE A 229 8.55 10.33 -20.08
N ALA A 230 8.81 11.57 -20.52
CA ALA A 230 10.05 12.32 -20.23
C ALA A 230 11.35 11.54 -20.56
N SER A 231 11.37 10.77 -21.64
CA SER A 231 12.45 9.80 -21.95
C SER A 231 13.81 10.44 -22.25
N LEU A 232 13.88 11.74 -22.48
CA LEU A 232 15.12 12.49 -22.70
C LEU A 232 15.64 13.14 -21.42
N GLU A 233 14.87 13.12 -20.36
CA GLU A 233 15.27 13.64 -19.05
C GLU A 233 16.08 12.57 -18.28
N ARG A 234 17.03 13.03 -17.46
CA ARG A 234 17.85 12.15 -16.62
C ARG A 234 17.14 11.78 -15.31
N ASP A 235 16.26 12.65 -14.86
CA ASP A 235 15.52 12.48 -13.61
C ASP A 235 14.20 11.75 -13.86
N MET A 236 13.67 11.09 -12.82
CA MET A 236 12.33 10.52 -12.86
C MET A 236 11.29 11.64 -13.01
N PRO A 237 10.15 11.37 -13.68
CA PRO A 237 9.07 12.35 -13.82
C PRO A 237 8.63 12.94 -12.47
N GLY A 238 8.29 14.23 -12.46
CA GLY A 238 7.83 14.92 -11.26
C GLY A 238 6.41 14.56 -10.82
N VAL A 239 5.65 13.86 -11.66
CA VAL A 239 4.23 13.57 -11.47
C VAL A 239 3.98 12.09 -11.21
N LEU A 240 2.95 11.77 -10.43
CA LEU A 240 2.45 10.42 -10.22
C LEU A 240 1.44 10.07 -11.32
N PRO A 241 1.28 8.79 -11.61
CA PRO A 241 2.01 7.63 -11.05
C PRO A 241 3.36 7.34 -11.73
N GLU A 242 3.73 8.09 -12.78
CA GLU A 242 4.90 7.84 -13.63
C GLU A 242 6.24 8.03 -12.90
N ARG A 243 6.21 8.71 -11.75
CA ARG A 243 7.40 8.87 -10.88
C ARG A 243 7.78 7.60 -10.13
N MET A 244 6.84 6.64 -9.96
CA MET A 244 7.03 5.44 -9.14
C MET A 244 7.25 4.19 -9.97
#